data_cadb181d74ae272f1df5b20c68bda5b8
#
_entry.id   cadb181d74ae272f1df5b20c68bda5b8
#
_cell.length_a   1.000
_cell.length_b   1.000
_cell.length_c   1.000
_cell.angle_alpha   90.00
_cell.angle_beta   90.00
_cell.angle_gamma   90.00
#
_symmetry.space_group_name_H-M   'P 1'
#
loop_
_entity.id
_entity.type
_entity.pdbx_description
1 polymer ?
#
loop_
_entity_poly.entity_id
_entity_poly.type
_entity_poly.pdbx_seq_one_letter_code
_entity_poly.pdbx_strand_id
1 'polypeptide(L)' 'MKKRQTIERPPREQLLQEIKELGFVGTGKKYNVTDNAIRKWCDAYKLPRTKKEIMDYNI' A
#
# COMPACT_ATOMS: atom_id res chain seq x y z
N MET A 1 -16.80 21.01 8.16
CA MET A 1 -16.34 20.73 7.74
C MET A 1 -15.90 19.85 7.32
N LYS A 2 -15.96 19.43 6.74
CA LYS A 2 -15.58 18.59 6.40
C LYS A 2 -14.48 18.44 5.92
N LYS A 3 -14.01 17.90 5.94
CA LYS A 3 -12.86 17.73 5.51
C LYS A 3 -12.77 16.96 4.48
N ARG A 4 -12.09 17.19 3.64
CA ARG A 4 -12.00 16.47 2.64
C ARG A 4 -11.42 15.34 2.95
N GLN A 5 -11.58 14.39 2.44
CA GLN A 5 -11.05 13.30 2.73
C GLN A 5 -9.82 13.15 2.20
N THR A 6 -8.83 13.13 2.89
CA THR A 6 -7.51 12.86 2.45
C THR A 6 -7.15 11.51 2.92
N ILE A 7 -6.72 10.68 1.99
CA ILE A 7 -6.33 9.34 2.36
C ILE A 7 -4.89 9.40 2.77
N GLU A 8 -4.63 9.10 4.02
CA GLU A 8 -3.29 9.13 4.52
C GLU A 8 -2.62 7.82 4.27
N ARG A 9 -1.41 7.84 3.73
CA ARG A 9 -0.67 6.63 3.52
C ARG A 9 -0.17 6.09 4.85
N PRO A 10 -0.20 4.79 5.03
CA PRO A 10 0.36 4.20 6.24
C PRO A 10 1.88 4.30 6.21
N PRO A 11 2.55 4.10 7.33
CA PRO A 11 4.01 4.04 7.34
C PRO A 11 4.50 2.91 6.43
N ARG A 12 5.75 3.02 6.01
CA ARG A 12 6.35 2.06 5.10
C ARG A 12 6.19 0.62 5.59
N GLU A 13 6.49 0.37 6.85
CA GLU A 13 6.42 -0.98 7.38
C GLU A 13 4.99 -1.50 7.43
N GLN A 14 4.07 -0.63 7.80
CA GLN A 14 2.68 -1.04 7.85
C GLN A 14 2.13 -1.32 6.46
N LEU A 15 2.49 -0.49 5.48
CA LEU A 15 2.04 -0.71 4.12
C LEU A 15 2.56 -2.05 3.60
N LEU A 16 3.83 -2.34 3.83
CA LEU A 16 4.42 -3.59 3.40
C LEU A 16 3.70 -4.78 4.03
N GLN A 17 3.43 -4.69 5.33
CA GLN A 17 2.75 -5.75 6.03
C GLN A 17 1.36 -5.98 5.46
N GLU A 18 0.64 -4.92 5.19
CA GLU A 18 -0.72 -5.04 4.69
C GLU A 18 -0.74 -5.62 3.28
N ILE A 19 0.21 -5.25 2.45
CA ILE A 19 0.29 -5.81 1.11
C ILE A 19 0.62 -7.30 1.21
N LYS A 20 1.47 -7.69 2.13
CA LYS A 20 1.77 -9.10 2.32
C LYS A 20 0.54 -9.90 2.71
N GLU A 21 -0.32 -9.31 3.52
CA GLU A 21 -1.50 -10.00 4.00
C GLU A 21 -2.68 -9.92 3.05
N LEU A 22 -2.89 -8.76 2.45
CA LEU A 22 -4.07 -8.49 1.67
C LEU A 22 -3.84 -8.42 0.16
N GLY A 23 -2.60 -8.26 -0.24
CA GLY A 23 -2.28 -8.04 -1.66
C GLY A 23 -2.54 -6.60 -2.04
N PHE A 24 -2.16 -6.26 -3.27
CA PHE A 24 -2.34 -4.88 -3.73
C PHE A 24 -3.81 -4.51 -3.81
N VAL A 25 -4.62 -5.39 -4.35
CA VAL A 25 -6.05 -5.10 -4.50
C VAL A 25 -6.71 -5.02 -3.13
N GLY A 26 -6.41 -5.95 -2.24
CA GLY A 26 -7.00 -5.95 -0.91
C GLY A 26 -6.60 -4.72 -0.10
N THR A 27 -5.33 -4.33 -0.20
CA THR A 27 -4.87 -3.14 0.49
C THR A 27 -5.56 -1.91 -0.10
N GLY A 28 -5.74 -1.87 -1.41
CA GLY A 28 -6.46 -0.77 -2.04
C GLY A 28 -7.87 -0.66 -1.53
N LYS A 29 -8.55 -1.79 -1.39
CA LYS A 29 -9.92 -1.78 -0.88
C LYS A 29 -9.98 -1.28 0.55
N LYS A 30 -8.99 -1.64 1.35
CA LYS A 30 -8.94 -1.21 2.73
C LYS A 30 -8.85 0.31 2.82
N TYR A 31 -8.07 0.92 1.94
CA TYR A 31 -7.89 2.36 1.95
C TYR A 31 -8.79 3.08 0.96
N ASN A 32 -9.67 2.34 0.30
CA ASN A 32 -10.62 2.89 -0.65
C ASN A 32 -9.92 3.57 -1.81
N VAL A 33 -8.88 2.95 -2.31
CA VAL A 33 -8.12 3.43 -3.46
C VAL A 33 -7.88 2.26 -4.40
N THR A 34 -7.34 2.52 -5.58
CA THR A 34 -7.07 1.46 -6.54
C THR A 34 -5.73 0.80 -6.23
N ASP A 35 -5.50 -0.36 -6.81
CA ASP A 35 -4.21 -1.03 -6.67
C ASP A 35 -3.09 -0.20 -7.30
N ASN A 36 -3.40 0.59 -8.33
CA ASN A 36 -2.40 1.48 -8.91
C ASN A 36 -1.95 2.50 -7.88
N ALA A 37 -2.86 3.01 -7.06
CA ALA A 37 -2.50 3.96 -6.02
C ALA A 37 -1.58 3.30 -5.00
N ILE A 38 -1.85 2.03 -4.66
CA ILE A 38 -1.01 1.31 -3.72
C ILE A 38 0.40 1.14 -4.31
N ARG A 39 0.50 0.84 -5.60
CA ARG A 39 1.80 0.72 -6.24
C ARG A 39 2.56 2.03 -6.24
N LYS A 40 1.86 3.15 -6.38
CA LYS A 40 2.51 4.46 -6.30
C LYS A 40 3.04 4.71 -4.90
N TRP A 41 2.30 4.26 -3.89
CA TRP A 41 2.78 4.39 -2.51
C TRP A 41 4.05 3.56 -2.31
N CYS A 42 4.07 2.35 -2.88
CA CYS A 42 5.27 1.53 -2.80
C CYS A 42 6.45 2.22 -3.48
N ASP A 43 6.20 2.83 -4.63
CA ASP A 43 7.24 3.53 -5.34
C ASP A 43 7.80 4.68 -4.49
N ALA A 44 6.92 5.42 -3.83
CA ALA A 44 7.34 6.52 -2.97
C ALA A 44 8.18 6.04 -1.80
N TYR A 45 7.88 4.85 -1.30
CA TYR A 45 8.60 4.28 -0.17
C TYR A 45 9.78 3.41 -0.62
N LYS A 46 9.99 3.28 -1.92
CA LYS A 46 11.03 2.42 -2.47
C LYS A 46 10.81 0.96 -2.11
N LEU A 47 9.56 0.57 -2.12
CA LEU A 47 9.17 -0.82 -1.90
C LEU A 47 8.93 -1.49 -3.25
N PRO A 48 9.01 -2.80 -3.32
CA PRO A 48 8.68 -3.51 -4.55
C PRO A 48 7.24 -3.29 -4.95
N ARG A 49 6.96 -3.38 -6.23
CA ARG A 49 5.60 -3.16 -6.72
C ARG A 49 4.95 -4.42 -7.26
N THR A 50 5.55 -5.56 -7.04
CA THR A 50 4.94 -6.83 -7.42
C THR A 50 4.75 -7.65 -6.18
N LYS A 51 3.71 -8.48 -6.19
CA LYS A 51 3.40 -9.29 -5.03
C LYS A 51 4.53 -10.23 -4.70
N LYS A 52 5.15 -10.82 -5.72
CA LYS A 52 6.22 -11.77 -5.49
C LYS A 52 7.37 -11.12 -4.74
N GLU A 53 7.76 -9.92 -5.16
CA GLU A 53 8.86 -9.23 -4.54
C GLU A 53 8.49 -8.74 -3.14
N ILE A 54 7.24 -8.36 -2.96
CA ILE A 54 6.77 -7.93 -1.66
C ILE A 54 6.85 -9.10 -0.67
N MET A 55 6.47 -10.30 -1.11
CA MET A 55 6.49 -11.45 -0.22
C MET A 55 7.91 -11.83 0.18
N ASP A 56 8.88 -11.56 -0.68
CA ASP A 56 10.27 -11.88 -0.40
C ASP A 56 10.99 -10.74 0.34
N TYR A 57 10.34 -9.62 0.45
CA TYR A 57 10.99 -8.44 1.01
C TYR A 57 11.00 -8.50 2.53
N ASN A 58 12.15 -8.20 3.12
CA ASN A 58 12.26 -8.15 4.56
C ASN A 58 12.61 -6.75 4.97
N ILE A 59 11.96 -6.26 5.96
CA ILE A 59 12.25 -4.95 6.53
C ILE A 59 13.43 -5.03 7.49
#